data_b46b1ba65c4c77c8e98cb9da3c4eed94
#
_entry.id   b46b1ba65c4c77c8e98cb9da3c4eed94
#
_cell.length_a   1.000
_cell.length_b   1.000
_cell.length_c   1.000
_cell.angle_alpha   90.00
_cell.angle_beta   90.00
_cell.angle_gamma   90.00
#
_symmetry.space_group_name_H-M   'P 1'
#
loop_
_entity.id
_entity.type
_entity.pdbx_description
1 polymer ?
#
loop_
_entity_poly.entity_id
_entity_poly.type
_entity_poly.pdbx_seq_one_letter_code
_entity_poly.pdbx_strand_id
1 'polypeptide(L)'
;MRLTTLPTLLGLLFLPGLTLAANKTVYGLNEYARLSEVDIEIAAKLDTGAKTASLSARDIKHFKRDGESWVRFYLASDSKHVHPIERPLARVSKIKRRADDLDPDDDNRYSSRPVISLDICMGESLRTIEVNLTDRSAFQYPLLIGSEALKRFDALVDPSLKYAAGKPGCASVAQNAE
;
A
#
# COMPACT_ATOMS: atom_id res chain seq x y z
N MET A 1 51.08 18.75 61.25
CA MET A 1 49.71 18.55 60.72
C MET A 1 49.78 18.49 59.23
N ARG A 2 49.65 17.30 58.62
CA ARG A 2 49.61 17.11 57.17
C ARG A 2 48.16 16.79 56.79
N LEU A 3 47.51 17.69 56.05
CA LEU A 3 46.18 17.47 55.47
C LEU A 3 46.36 16.60 54.22
N THR A 4 45.83 15.44 54.20
CA THR A 4 45.70 14.57 53.03
C THR A 4 44.38 14.86 52.35
N THR A 5 44.44 15.43 51.15
CA THR A 5 43.28 15.65 50.28
C THR A 5 42.98 14.37 49.52
N LEU A 6 41.77 13.84 49.70
CA LEU A 6 41.22 12.69 48.99
C LEU A 6 40.60 13.12 47.68
N PRO A 7 40.97 12.57 46.48
CA PRO A 7 40.32 12.92 45.26
C PRO A 7 38.98 12.19 45.13
N THR A 8 37.91 12.96 45.00
CA THR A 8 36.56 12.48 44.69
C THR A 8 36.49 12.04 43.22
N LEU A 9 36.43 10.74 42.98
CA LEU A 9 36.26 10.17 41.65
C LEU A 9 34.78 10.26 41.25
N LEU A 10 34.46 11.23 40.37
CA LEU A 10 33.11 11.45 39.78
C LEU A 10 32.88 10.37 38.71
N GLY A 11 32.20 9.28 39.04
CA GLY A 11 31.82 8.23 38.09
C GLY A 11 30.72 8.72 37.13
N LEU A 12 31.07 8.89 35.87
CA LEU A 12 30.11 9.21 34.80
C LEU A 12 29.29 7.96 34.47
N LEU A 13 28.04 7.88 34.95
CA LEU A 13 27.11 6.81 34.59
C LEU A 13 26.67 6.99 33.11
N PHE A 14 27.24 6.19 32.22
CA PHE A 14 26.72 6.01 30.85
C PHE A 14 25.45 5.17 30.92
N LEU A 15 24.28 5.80 30.81
CA LEU A 15 23.01 5.09 30.55
C LEU A 15 22.99 4.70 29.06
N PRO A 16 22.95 3.39 28.74
CA PRO A 16 22.74 2.96 27.35
C PRO A 16 21.34 3.40 26.93
N GLY A 17 21.27 4.33 25.96
CA GLY A 17 20.02 4.70 25.32
C GLY A 17 19.40 3.46 24.67
N LEU A 18 18.17 3.09 25.10
CA LEU A 18 17.35 2.10 24.41
C LEU A 18 17.00 2.65 23.02
N THR A 19 17.77 2.28 22.02
CA THR A 19 17.40 2.51 20.63
C THR A 19 16.22 1.58 20.29
N LEU A 20 15.01 2.11 20.20
CA LEU A 20 13.87 1.42 19.60
C LEU A 20 14.19 1.19 18.12
N ALA A 21 14.68 0.00 17.80
CA ALA A 21 14.79 -0.42 16.41
C ALA A 21 13.38 -0.45 15.82
N ALA A 22 13.14 0.31 14.76
CA ALA A 22 11.88 0.24 14.02
C ALA A 22 11.70 -1.18 13.49
N ASN A 23 10.69 -1.89 13.99
CA ASN A 23 10.40 -3.26 13.54
C ASN A 23 9.91 -3.22 12.09
N LYS A 24 10.80 -3.58 11.16
CA LYS A 24 10.46 -3.81 9.76
C LYS A 24 9.87 -5.20 9.60
N THR A 25 8.81 -5.31 8.79
CA THR A 25 8.22 -6.60 8.43
C THR A 25 8.81 -7.08 7.11
N VAL A 26 9.28 -8.33 7.07
CA VAL A 26 9.75 -8.95 5.84
C VAL A 26 8.54 -9.53 5.09
N TYR A 27 8.38 -9.07 3.85
CA TYR A 27 7.40 -9.54 2.89
C TYR A 27 8.11 -10.21 1.71
N GLY A 28 7.43 -11.15 1.06
CA GLY A 28 7.91 -11.71 -0.19
C GLY A 28 7.66 -10.79 -1.39
N LEU A 29 8.14 -11.21 -2.57
CA LEU A 29 7.87 -10.52 -3.83
C LEU A 29 6.37 -10.46 -4.16
N ASN A 30 5.63 -11.47 -3.70
CA ASN A 30 4.18 -11.59 -3.85
C ASN A 30 3.57 -11.88 -2.48
N GLU A 31 2.44 -11.25 -2.19
CA GLU A 31 1.72 -11.43 -0.93
C GLU A 31 0.21 -11.55 -1.16
N TYR A 32 -0.51 -12.11 -0.19
CA TYR A 32 -1.94 -11.97 -0.10
C TYR A 32 -2.28 -10.62 0.53
N ALA A 33 -3.22 -9.92 -0.08
CA ALA A 33 -3.75 -8.66 0.44
C ALA A 33 -5.26 -8.74 0.51
N ARG A 34 -5.86 -8.23 1.59
CA ARG A 34 -7.31 -8.11 1.71
C ARG A 34 -7.71 -6.65 1.61
N LEU A 35 -8.67 -6.38 0.73
CA LEU A 35 -9.37 -5.10 0.64
C LEU A 35 -10.43 -5.08 1.75
N SER A 36 -10.15 -4.36 2.85
CA SER A 36 -10.95 -4.49 4.08
C SER A 36 -12.39 -4.02 3.93
N GLU A 37 -12.65 -3.04 3.05
CA GLU A 37 -14.01 -2.50 2.86
C GLU A 37 -14.98 -3.46 2.17
N VAL A 38 -14.47 -4.42 1.41
CA VAL A 38 -15.27 -5.39 0.65
C VAL A 38 -14.96 -6.84 1.05
N ASP A 39 -14.05 -7.00 2.01
CA ASP A 39 -13.59 -8.29 2.54
C ASP A 39 -13.13 -9.28 1.45
N ILE A 40 -12.40 -8.77 0.45
CA ILE A 40 -11.90 -9.57 -0.66
C ILE A 40 -10.40 -9.75 -0.54
N GLU A 41 -9.96 -11.02 -0.54
CA GLU A 41 -8.54 -11.37 -0.62
C GLU A 41 -8.10 -11.47 -2.08
N ILE A 42 -7.01 -10.82 -2.42
CA ILE A 42 -6.39 -10.84 -3.76
C ILE A 42 -4.87 -11.01 -3.65
N ALA A 43 -4.27 -11.55 -4.69
CA ALA A 43 -2.82 -11.59 -4.77
C ALA A 43 -2.24 -10.24 -5.18
N ALA A 44 -1.17 -9.82 -4.51
CA ALA A 44 -0.46 -8.58 -4.76
C ALA A 44 0.99 -8.85 -5.16
N LYS A 45 1.52 -8.05 -6.09
CA LYS A 45 2.96 -7.94 -6.35
C LYS A 45 3.52 -6.75 -5.60
N LEU A 46 4.59 -6.95 -4.84
CA LEU A 46 5.34 -5.88 -4.18
C LEU A 46 6.44 -5.38 -5.13
N ASP A 47 6.40 -4.10 -5.47
CA ASP A 47 7.27 -3.52 -6.50
C ASP A 47 7.96 -2.27 -5.97
N THR A 48 9.21 -2.43 -5.53
CA THR A 48 10.03 -1.33 -4.99
C THR A 48 10.42 -0.30 -6.07
N GLY A 49 10.37 -0.69 -7.35
CA GLY A 49 10.65 0.19 -8.49
C GLY A 49 9.45 1.04 -8.94
N ALA A 50 8.23 0.63 -8.59
CA ALA A 50 7.04 1.42 -8.83
C ALA A 50 6.82 2.43 -7.68
N LYS A 51 6.49 3.68 -8.01
CA LYS A 51 6.20 4.70 -6.99
C LYS A 51 4.86 4.46 -6.29
N THR A 52 3.80 4.23 -7.08
CA THR A 52 2.41 4.17 -6.61
C THR A 52 1.86 2.75 -6.65
N ALA A 53 0.88 2.46 -5.78
CA ALA A 53 0.11 1.24 -5.87
C ALA A 53 -0.95 1.34 -6.98
N SER A 54 -1.40 0.18 -7.49
CA SER A 54 -2.33 0.08 -8.62
C SER A 54 -3.24 -1.14 -8.45
N LEU A 55 -4.55 -0.94 -8.58
CA LEU A 55 -5.59 -1.96 -8.44
C LEU A 55 -6.28 -2.19 -9.78
N SER A 56 -6.51 -3.46 -10.10
CA SER A 56 -7.26 -3.85 -11.31
C SER A 56 -8.73 -3.51 -11.15
N ALA A 57 -9.20 -2.59 -12.00
CA ALA A 57 -10.55 -2.09 -11.98
C ALA A 57 -11.11 -1.96 -13.41
N ARG A 58 -12.40 -2.20 -13.56
CA ARG A 58 -13.17 -2.04 -14.80
C ARG A 58 -14.38 -1.13 -14.59
N ASP A 59 -14.94 -0.63 -15.66
CA ASP A 59 -16.14 0.23 -15.65
C ASP A 59 -16.01 1.46 -14.75
N ILE A 60 -14.83 2.08 -14.77
CA ILE A 60 -14.48 3.20 -13.92
C ILE A 60 -15.29 4.44 -14.35
N LYS A 61 -16.13 4.98 -13.45
CA LYS A 61 -16.99 6.13 -13.70
C LYS A 61 -16.79 7.19 -12.62
N HIS A 62 -16.58 8.44 -13.06
CA HIS A 62 -16.53 9.59 -12.18
C HIS A 62 -17.93 10.18 -12.00
N PHE A 63 -18.27 10.60 -10.80
CA PHE A 63 -19.54 11.28 -10.49
C PHE A 63 -19.36 12.25 -9.31
N LYS A 64 -20.40 13.03 -9.04
CA LYS A 64 -20.44 13.94 -7.90
C LYS A 64 -21.44 13.41 -6.86
N ARG A 65 -21.05 13.53 -5.57
CA ARG A 65 -21.91 13.28 -4.43
C ARG A 65 -21.67 14.41 -3.43
N ASP A 66 -22.72 15.16 -3.09
CA ASP A 66 -22.65 16.29 -2.14
C ASP A 66 -21.55 17.31 -2.49
N GLY A 67 -21.36 17.58 -3.79
CA GLY A 67 -20.34 18.49 -4.31
C GLY A 67 -18.94 17.90 -4.44
N GLU A 68 -18.64 16.77 -3.81
CA GLU A 68 -17.35 16.08 -3.88
C GLU A 68 -17.24 15.17 -5.10
N SER A 69 -16.00 14.95 -5.54
CA SER A 69 -15.71 14.02 -6.65
C SER A 69 -15.58 12.60 -6.12
N TRP A 70 -16.30 11.67 -6.74
CA TRP A 70 -16.32 10.25 -6.41
C TRP A 70 -16.02 9.41 -7.64
N VAL A 71 -15.60 8.17 -7.39
CA VAL A 71 -15.36 7.15 -8.41
C VAL A 71 -16.14 5.90 -8.05
N ARG A 72 -16.84 5.35 -9.06
CA ARG A 72 -17.47 4.04 -9.03
C ARG A 72 -16.72 3.12 -9.96
N PHE A 73 -16.43 1.90 -9.52
CA PHE A 73 -15.74 0.89 -10.31
C PHE A 73 -16.10 -0.52 -9.84
N TYR A 74 -15.73 -1.52 -10.64
CA TYR A 74 -15.79 -2.93 -10.28
C TYR A 74 -14.37 -3.49 -10.19
N LEU A 75 -14.15 -4.46 -9.29
CA LEU A 75 -12.91 -5.23 -9.31
C LEU A 75 -12.86 -6.07 -10.59
N ALA A 76 -11.75 -6.00 -11.31
CA ALA A 76 -11.58 -6.80 -12.53
C ALA A 76 -10.98 -8.19 -12.23
N SER A 77 -10.51 -8.43 -11.00
CA SER A 77 -9.84 -9.66 -10.58
C SER A 77 -10.76 -10.71 -9.97
N ASP A 78 -11.97 -10.35 -9.58
CA ASP A 78 -12.92 -11.27 -8.96
C ASP A 78 -14.26 -11.22 -9.70
N SER A 79 -14.55 -12.28 -10.44
CA SER A 79 -15.83 -12.45 -11.14
C SER A 79 -17.02 -12.65 -10.18
N LYS A 80 -16.77 -13.00 -8.91
CA LYS A 80 -17.78 -13.19 -7.88
C LYS A 80 -18.21 -11.86 -7.26
N HIS A 81 -17.34 -10.84 -7.28
CA HIS A 81 -17.66 -9.52 -6.78
C HIS A 81 -18.37 -8.70 -7.88
N VAL A 82 -19.68 -8.81 -7.91
CA VAL A 82 -20.54 -8.16 -8.91
C VAL A 82 -21.05 -6.77 -8.49
N HIS A 83 -20.76 -6.35 -7.26
CA HIS A 83 -21.21 -5.06 -6.75
C HIS A 83 -20.18 -3.95 -7.06
N PRO A 84 -20.63 -2.75 -7.44
CA PRO A 84 -19.73 -1.63 -7.62
C PRO A 84 -19.18 -1.15 -6.28
N ILE A 85 -17.92 -0.73 -6.30
CA ILE A 85 -17.25 -0.06 -5.19
C ILE A 85 -17.30 1.44 -5.49
N GLU A 86 -17.70 2.25 -4.51
CA GLU A 86 -17.73 3.71 -4.61
C GLU A 86 -16.81 4.32 -3.57
N ARG A 87 -15.92 5.21 -4.00
CA ARG A 87 -14.97 5.91 -3.12
C ARG A 87 -14.81 7.37 -3.51
N PRO A 88 -14.54 8.24 -2.53
CA PRO A 88 -14.09 9.59 -2.81
C PRO A 88 -12.83 9.57 -3.69
N LEU A 89 -12.80 10.43 -4.69
CA LEU A 89 -11.62 10.62 -5.52
C LEU A 89 -10.59 11.44 -4.74
N ALA A 90 -9.46 10.83 -4.38
CA ALA A 90 -8.37 11.54 -3.71
C ALA A 90 -7.65 12.51 -4.68
N ARG A 91 -7.34 12.03 -5.89
CA ARG A 91 -6.71 12.81 -6.95
C ARG A 91 -6.72 12.07 -8.28
N VAL A 92 -6.27 12.73 -9.34
CA VAL A 92 -5.97 12.09 -10.62
C VAL A 92 -4.46 12.05 -10.82
N SER A 93 -3.92 10.86 -11.10
CA SER A 93 -2.50 10.64 -11.37
C SER A 93 -2.26 10.54 -12.87
N LYS A 94 -1.21 11.20 -13.36
CA LYS A 94 -0.71 11.03 -14.73
C LYS A 94 0.43 10.01 -14.71
N ILE A 95 0.22 8.88 -15.37
CA ILE A 95 1.21 7.80 -15.46
C ILE A 95 1.77 7.79 -16.87
N LYS A 96 3.10 7.82 -16.99
CA LYS A 96 3.77 7.73 -18.29
C LYS A 96 3.48 6.34 -18.89
N ARG A 97 2.97 6.31 -20.12
CA ARG A 97 2.78 5.08 -20.88
C ARG A 97 4.14 4.46 -21.22
N ARG A 98 4.20 3.15 -21.31
CA ARG A 98 5.38 2.45 -21.83
C ARG A 98 5.47 2.70 -23.34
N ALA A 99 6.67 2.56 -23.90
CA ALA A 99 6.87 2.75 -25.33
C ALA A 99 5.99 1.79 -26.17
N ASP A 100 5.79 0.57 -25.69
CA ASP A 100 4.99 -0.47 -26.36
C ASP A 100 3.47 -0.22 -26.26
N ASP A 101 3.02 0.67 -25.35
CA ASP A 101 1.61 1.06 -25.16
C ASP A 101 1.26 2.35 -25.90
N LEU A 102 2.21 2.94 -26.65
CA LEU A 102 2.02 4.16 -27.40
C LEU A 102 1.48 3.84 -28.79
N ASP A 103 0.34 4.39 -29.12
CA ASP A 103 -0.12 4.44 -30.50
C ASP A 103 0.78 5.43 -31.28
N PRO A 104 1.34 5.07 -32.45
CA PRO A 104 2.15 5.98 -33.26
C PRO A 104 1.47 7.30 -33.62
N ASP A 105 0.14 7.29 -33.67
CA ASP A 105 -0.68 8.46 -34.01
C ASP A 105 -1.23 9.23 -32.78
N ASP A 106 -0.95 8.75 -31.53
CA ASP A 106 -1.39 9.40 -30.28
C ASP A 106 -0.20 10.07 -29.58
N ASP A 107 -0.16 11.40 -29.62
CA ASP A 107 0.82 12.22 -28.88
C ASP A 107 0.69 12.11 -27.36
N ASN A 108 -0.33 11.41 -26.84
CA ASN A 108 -0.62 11.33 -25.43
C ASN A 108 0.26 10.29 -24.70
N ARG A 109 1.43 10.74 -24.27
CA ARG A 109 2.41 9.93 -23.53
C ARG A 109 2.01 9.58 -22.10
N TYR A 110 0.86 10.07 -21.64
CA TYR A 110 0.39 9.84 -20.26
C TYR A 110 -1.04 9.31 -20.25
N SER A 111 -1.29 8.35 -19.38
CA SER A 111 -2.64 7.94 -19.01
C SER A 111 -3.06 8.59 -17.70
N SER A 112 -4.25 9.16 -17.66
CA SER A 112 -4.85 9.71 -16.44
C SER A 112 -5.57 8.61 -15.70
N ARG A 113 -5.23 8.39 -14.39
CA ARG A 113 -5.84 7.35 -13.57
C ARG A 113 -6.42 7.97 -12.30
N PRO A 114 -7.66 7.66 -11.94
CA PRO A 114 -8.20 8.08 -10.65
C PRO A 114 -7.45 7.35 -9.52
N VAL A 115 -7.23 8.07 -8.44
CA VAL A 115 -6.58 7.57 -7.22
C VAL A 115 -7.58 7.67 -6.09
N ILE A 116 -7.70 6.60 -5.33
CA ILE A 116 -8.54 6.48 -4.16
C ILE A 116 -7.72 5.99 -2.97
N SER A 117 -8.23 6.20 -1.76
CA SER A 117 -7.69 5.60 -0.54
C SER A 117 -8.44 4.31 -0.23
N LEU A 118 -7.70 3.24 0.11
CA LEU A 118 -8.24 1.95 0.52
C LEU A 118 -7.50 1.43 1.75
N ASP A 119 -8.23 0.76 2.63
CA ASP A 119 -7.68 0.02 3.75
C ASP A 119 -7.28 -1.38 3.28
N ILE A 120 -5.98 -1.63 3.28
CA ILE A 120 -5.40 -2.89 2.83
C ILE A 120 -4.72 -3.59 3.99
N CYS A 121 -5.07 -4.86 4.19
CA CYS A 121 -4.44 -5.76 5.15
C CYS A 121 -3.46 -6.69 4.42
N MET A 122 -2.20 -6.73 4.88
CA MET A 122 -1.19 -7.74 4.49
C MET A 122 -0.56 -8.34 5.75
N GLY A 123 -0.59 -9.67 5.89
CA GLY A 123 -0.28 -10.33 7.16
C GLY A 123 -1.15 -9.77 8.27
N GLU A 124 -0.54 -9.27 9.35
CA GLU A 124 -1.22 -8.66 10.50
C GLU A 124 -1.28 -7.11 10.41
N SER A 125 -0.84 -6.53 9.30
CA SER A 125 -0.73 -5.07 9.16
C SER A 125 -1.86 -4.50 8.30
N LEU A 126 -2.74 -3.69 8.90
CA LEU A 126 -3.74 -2.88 8.21
C LEU A 126 -3.20 -1.48 7.96
N ARG A 127 -3.25 -1.02 6.72
CA ARG A 127 -2.80 0.34 6.34
C ARG A 127 -3.73 0.95 5.30
N THR A 128 -4.08 2.22 5.50
CA THR A 128 -4.73 3.02 4.46
C THR A 128 -3.68 3.48 3.46
N ILE A 129 -3.82 3.10 2.20
CA ILE A 129 -2.91 3.47 1.12
C ILE A 129 -3.66 4.06 -0.06
N GLU A 130 -2.99 4.93 -0.83
CA GLU A 130 -3.49 5.37 -2.12
C GLU A 130 -3.22 4.33 -3.20
N VAL A 131 -4.25 4.02 -3.99
CA VAL A 131 -4.14 3.16 -5.16
C VAL A 131 -4.70 3.85 -6.39
N ASN A 132 -4.01 3.75 -7.52
CA ASN A 132 -4.60 4.16 -8.79
C ASN A 132 -5.41 3.01 -9.38
N LEU A 133 -6.54 3.35 -10.00
CA LEU A 133 -7.42 2.40 -10.67
C LEU A 133 -7.07 2.32 -12.16
N THR A 134 -6.90 1.11 -12.64
CA THR A 134 -6.63 0.85 -14.06
C THR A 134 -6.95 -0.61 -14.39
N ASP A 135 -7.17 -0.92 -15.65
CA ASP A 135 -7.22 -2.30 -16.10
C ASP A 135 -5.83 -2.93 -15.96
N ARG A 136 -5.77 -4.06 -15.27
CA ARG A 136 -4.57 -4.86 -15.09
C ARG A 136 -4.78 -6.30 -15.58
N SER A 137 -5.76 -6.53 -16.46
CA SER A 137 -6.08 -7.87 -17.01
C SER A 137 -4.89 -8.51 -17.74
N ALA A 138 -4.01 -7.70 -18.33
CA ALA A 138 -2.78 -8.15 -18.96
C ALA A 138 -1.66 -8.51 -17.96
N PHE A 139 -1.86 -8.30 -16.65
CA PHE A 139 -0.86 -8.58 -15.62
C PHE A 139 -1.29 -9.77 -14.75
N GLN A 140 -0.32 -10.55 -14.31
CA GLN A 140 -0.56 -11.72 -13.45
C GLN A 140 -1.20 -11.34 -12.08
N TYR A 141 -0.88 -10.15 -11.55
CA TYR A 141 -1.34 -9.72 -10.22
C TYR A 141 -2.32 -8.55 -10.34
N PRO A 142 -3.54 -8.69 -9.78
CA PRO A 142 -4.55 -7.64 -9.81
C PRO A 142 -4.20 -6.42 -8.96
N LEU A 143 -3.34 -6.59 -7.95
CA LEU A 143 -2.84 -5.51 -7.11
C LEU A 143 -1.32 -5.42 -7.23
N LEU A 144 -0.82 -4.20 -7.37
CA LEU A 144 0.59 -3.87 -7.25
C LEU A 144 0.75 -2.90 -6.09
N ILE A 145 1.67 -3.20 -5.18
CA ILE A 145 2.02 -2.35 -4.03
C ILE A 145 3.34 -1.66 -4.34
N GLY A 146 3.28 -0.35 -4.59
CA GLY A 146 4.46 0.46 -4.90
C GLY A 146 5.19 0.96 -3.65
N SER A 147 6.35 1.59 -3.86
CA SER A 147 7.29 1.99 -2.80
C SER A 147 6.68 2.95 -1.76
N GLU A 148 5.75 3.83 -2.13
CA GLU A 148 5.06 4.71 -1.17
C GLU A 148 4.16 3.94 -0.21
N ALA A 149 3.45 2.93 -0.71
CA ALA A 149 2.65 2.04 0.13
C ALA A 149 3.53 1.11 0.97
N LEU A 150 4.61 0.54 0.39
CA LEU A 150 5.57 -0.30 1.12
C LEU A 150 6.18 0.42 2.33
N LYS A 151 6.46 1.72 2.22
CA LYS A 151 6.91 2.55 3.36
C LYS A 151 5.87 2.60 4.48
N ARG A 152 4.57 2.69 4.14
CA ARG A 152 3.50 2.68 5.15
C ARG A 152 3.35 1.34 5.85
N PHE A 153 3.71 0.25 5.18
CA PHE A 153 3.75 -1.10 5.75
C PHE A 153 5.04 -1.39 6.52
N ASP A 154 5.98 -0.45 6.59
CA ASP A 154 7.31 -0.68 7.15
C ASP A 154 7.99 -1.91 6.54
N ALA A 155 7.77 -2.13 5.23
CA ALA A 155 8.12 -3.32 4.52
C ALA A 155 9.61 -3.39 4.15
N LEU A 156 10.18 -4.59 4.33
CA LEU A 156 11.35 -5.08 3.60
C LEU A 156 10.85 -6.12 2.60
N VAL A 157 11.25 -6.01 1.34
CA VAL A 157 10.85 -6.97 0.31
C VAL A 157 12.00 -7.91 0.02
N ASP A 158 11.80 -9.20 0.30
CA ASP A 158 12.73 -10.27 -0.08
C ASP A 158 12.23 -10.93 -1.38
N PRO A 159 12.91 -10.74 -2.52
CA PRO A 159 12.47 -11.29 -3.79
C PRO A 159 12.59 -12.81 -3.91
N SER A 160 13.27 -13.46 -2.98
CA SER A 160 13.37 -14.92 -2.92
C SER A 160 12.13 -15.58 -2.30
N LEU A 161 11.30 -14.80 -1.59
CA LEU A 161 10.12 -15.26 -0.88
C LEU A 161 8.83 -14.94 -1.64
N LYS A 162 7.80 -15.76 -1.38
CA LYS A 162 6.42 -15.53 -1.83
C LYS A 162 5.47 -15.87 -0.68
N TYR A 163 4.49 -15.00 -0.47
CA TYR A 163 3.45 -15.17 0.54
C TYR A 163 4.02 -15.38 1.97
N ALA A 164 5.12 -14.67 2.26
CA ALA A 164 5.86 -14.78 3.51
C ALA A 164 5.07 -14.29 4.72
N ALA A 165 4.20 -13.29 4.53
CA ALA A 165 3.33 -12.76 5.57
C ALA A 165 2.09 -13.64 5.83
N GLY A 166 1.86 -14.68 5.01
CA GLY A 166 0.68 -15.54 5.13
C GLY A 166 -0.62 -14.87 4.71
N LYS A 167 -1.73 -15.42 5.19
CA LYS A 167 -3.07 -14.87 4.95
C LYS A 167 -3.29 -13.60 5.77
N PRO A 168 -4.04 -12.59 5.23
CA PRO A 168 -4.36 -11.38 5.98
C PRO A 168 -5.16 -11.67 7.25
N GLY A 169 -4.58 -11.38 8.43
CA GLY A 169 -5.14 -11.64 9.76
C GLY A 169 -5.72 -10.42 10.46
N CYS A 170 -5.69 -9.22 9.85
CA CYS A 170 -6.22 -8.01 10.48
C CYS A 170 -7.73 -8.16 10.76
N ALA A 171 -8.19 -7.65 11.91
CA ALA A 171 -9.62 -7.54 12.19
C ALA A 171 -10.33 -6.75 11.09
N SER A 172 -11.52 -7.19 10.65
CA SER A 172 -12.30 -6.45 9.65
C SER A 172 -12.80 -5.14 10.27
N VAL A 173 -12.70 -4.04 9.53
CA VAL A 173 -13.17 -2.70 9.97
C VAL A 173 -14.69 -2.70 10.21
N ALA A 174 -15.42 -3.66 9.63
CA ALA A 174 -16.87 -3.79 9.75
C ALA A 174 -17.38 -4.18 11.16
N GLN A 175 -16.50 -4.58 12.09
CA GLN A 175 -16.91 -5.00 13.45
C GLN A 175 -16.88 -3.88 14.49
N ASN A 176 -16.46 -2.66 14.13
CA ASN A 176 -16.35 -1.54 15.08
C ASN A 176 -17.38 -0.41 14.86
N ALA A 177 -18.46 -0.67 14.11
CA ALA A 177 -19.55 0.29 13.87
C ALA A 177 -20.85 -0.22 14.51
N GLU A 178 -20.81 -0.49 15.84
CA GLU A 178 -21.98 -0.59 16.72
C GLU A 178 -21.90 0.48 17.82
#